data_3a46875e5ef9db83fe92070f8f53ac76
#
_entry.id   3a46875e5ef9db83fe92070f8f53ac76
#
_cell.length_a   1.000
_cell.length_b   1.000
_cell.length_c   1.000
_cell.angle_alpha   90.00
_cell.angle_beta   90.00
_cell.angle_gamma   90.00
#
_symmetry.space_group_name_H-M   'P 1'
#
loop_
_entity.id
_entity.type
_entity.pdbx_description
1 polymer ?
#
loop_
_entity_poly.entity_id
_entity_poly.type
_entity_poly.pdbx_seq_one_letter_code
_entity_poly.pdbx_strand_id
1 'polypeptide(L)'
;MDEHVDLWSAELPDLDRQVEGIAVRIQALARYLDRHRDAVLAEFGLQWWEFKTLHMLRRGGTPYRATPGELAKQLGMSAAALTNRLDALERRGYVERSNDRDDRRKVVASLTPAGREIWERGIGEIQRVEQDLIHNLPPRDRIRLDALLRRVMGPTEESSG
;
A
#
# COMPACT_ATOMS: atom_id res chain seq x y z
N MET A 1 21.01 2.64 -14.64
CA MET A 1 19.74 2.57 -15.39
C MET A 1 19.90 3.03 -16.84
N ASP A 2 20.66 4.09 -17.09
CA ASP A 2 20.92 4.54 -18.46
C ASP A 2 21.74 3.50 -19.23
N GLU A 3 22.75 2.90 -18.61
CA GLU A 3 23.52 1.79 -19.15
C GLU A 3 22.66 0.58 -19.56
N HIS A 4 21.63 0.26 -18.77
CA HIS A 4 20.67 -0.80 -19.09
C HIS A 4 19.87 -0.47 -20.37
N VAL A 5 19.39 0.76 -20.49
CA VAL A 5 18.65 1.22 -21.69
C VAL A 5 19.57 1.24 -22.91
N ASP A 6 20.82 1.64 -22.75
CA ASP A 6 21.84 1.65 -23.83
C ASP A 6 22.12 0.24 -24.34
N LEU A 7 22.30 -0.72 -23.43
CA LEU A 7 22.55 -2.12 -23.76
C LEU A 7 21.40 -2.74 -24.56
N TRP A 8 20.15 -2.58 -24.05
CA TRP A 8 18.98 -3.13 -24.73
C TRP A 8 18.66 -2.45 -26.05
N SER A 9 18.95 -1.14 -26.18
CA SER A 9 18.79 -0.43 -27.46
C SER A 9 19.77 -0.88 -28.52
N ALA A 10 20.92 -1.40 -28.12
CA ALA A 10 21.88 -1.97 -29.06
C ALA A 10 21.44 -3.37 -29.57
N GLU A 11 20.80 -4.14 -28.69
CA GLU A 11 20.33 -5.50 -29.02
C GLU A 11 18.97 -5.52 -29.73
N LEU A 12 18.11 -4.53 -29.46
CA LEU A 12 16.74 -4.43 -29.98
C LEU A 12 16.58 -3.11 -30.76
N PRO A 13 16.80 -3.10 -32.09
CA PRO A 13 16.77 -1.88 -32.89
C PRO A 13 15.42 -1.13 -32.88
N ASP A 14 14.31 -1.83 -32.65
CA ASP A 14 12.95 -1.27 -32.60
C ASP A 14 12.54 -0.81 -31.19
N LEU A 15 13.42 -0.91 -30.18
CA LEU A 15 13.14 -0.48 -28.81
C LEU A 15 13.01 1.03 -28.73
N ASP A 16 11.85 1.52 -28.26
CA ASP A 16 11.69 2.92 -27.90
C ASP A 16 12.46 3.21 -26.60
N ARG A 17 13.61 3.84 -26.73
CA ARG A 17 14.50 4.20 -25.62
C ARG A 17 13.84 5.05 -24.55
N GLN A 18 12.89 5.92 -24.95
CA GLN A 18 12.20 6.79 -23.98
C GLN A 18 11.20 5.99 -23.17
N VAL A 19 10.44 5.12 -23.82
CA VAL A 19 9.46 4.23 -23.15
C VAL A 19 10.19 3.29 -22.21
N GLU A 20 11.25 2.62 -22.66
CA GLU A 20 12.06 1.73 -21.81
C GLU A 20 12.66 2.48 -20.61
N GLY A 21 13.24 3.66 -20.86
CA GLY A 21 13.81 4.48 -19.79
C GLY A 21 12.79 4.88 -18.71
N ILE A 22 11.55 5.20 -19.11
CA ILE A 22 10.46 5.50 -18.18
C ILE A 22 10.06 4.23 -17.41
N ALA A 23 9.83 3.11 -18.08
CA ALA A 23 9.40 1.85 -17.49
C ALA A 23 10.39 1.35 -16.44
N VAL A 24 11.69 1.33 -16.76
CA VAL A 24 12.75 0.90 -15.83
C VAL A 24 12.83 1.80 -14.60
N ARG A 25 12.65 3.11 -14.75
CA ARG A 25 12.67 4.06 -13.62
C ARG A 25 11.46 3.90 -12.73
N ILE A 26 10.27 3.72 -13.30
CA ILE A 26 9.04 3.44 -12.53
C ILE A 26 9.21 2.15 -11.72
N GLN A 27 9.71 1.08 -12.34
CA GLN A 27 9.94 -0.20 -11.64
C GLN A 27 11.00 -0.08 -10.53
N ALA A 28 12.08 0.67 -10.78
CA ALA A 28 13.12 0.89 -9.79
C ALA A 28 12.58 1.69 -8.60
N LEU A 29 11.77 2.71 -8.86
CA LEU A 29 11.11 3.52 -7.84
C LEU A 29 10.13 2.69 -7.00
N ALA A 30 9.30 1.87 -7.64
CA ALA A 30 8.39 0.97 -6.93
C ALA A 30 9.15 0.03 -6.00
N ARG A 31 10.22 -0.63 -6.49
CA ARG A 31 11.07 -1.50 -5.66
C ARG A 31 11.75 -0.76 -4.52
N TYR A 32 12.14 0.50 -4.73
CA TYR A 32 12.71 1.34 -3.68
C TYR A 32 11.69 1.59 -2.57
N LEU A 33 10.49 2.05 -2.92
CA LEU A 33 9.41 2.33 -1.96
C LEU A 33 8.99 1.06 -1.20
N ASP A 34 8.85 -0.08 -1.89
CA ASP A 34 8.51 -1.35 -1.26
C ASP A 34 9.54 -1.78 -0.23
N ARG A 35 10.85 -1.73 -0.56
CA ARG A 35 11.91 -2.09 0.37
C ARG A 35 11.96 -1.18 1.60
N HIS A 36 11.78 0.14 1.39
CA HIS A 36 11.79 1.08 2.50
C HIS A 36 10.57 0.92 3.42
N ARG A 37 9.40 0.70 2.83
CA ARG A 37 8.19 0.38 3.58
C ARG A 37 8.39 -0.86 4.44
N ASP A 38 8.91 -1.94 3.85
CA ASP A 38 9.11 -3.20 4.57
C ASP A 38 10.16 -3.05 5.69
N ALA A 39 11.23 -2.28 5.44
CA ALA A 39 12.23 -1.96 6.46
C ALA A 39 11.64 -1.14 7.63
N VAL A 40 10.88 -0.09 7.32
CA VAL A 40 10.18 0.73 8.32
C VAL A 40 9.24 -0.14 9.16
N LEU A 41 8.41 -0.96 8.52
CA LEU A 41 7.46 -1.80 9.24
C LEU A 41 8.16 -2.85 10.12
N ALA A 42 9.30 -3.36 9.68
CA ALA A 42 10.09 -4.31 10.46
C ALA A 42 10.60 -3.69 11.78
N GLU A 43 10.91 -2.38 11.83
CA GLU A 43 11.28 -1.68 13.07
C GLU A 43 10.17 -1.68 14.12
N PHE A 44 8.90 -1.74 13.67
CA PHE A 44 7.72 -1.89 14.51
C PHE A 44 7.30 -3.36 14.70
N GLY A 45 8.10 -4.31 14.20
CA GLY A 45 7.77 -5.72 14.19
C GLY A 45 6.51 -6.05 13.38
N LEU A 46 6.16 -5.24 12.39
CA LEU A 46 5.03 -5.44 11.51
C LEU A 46 5.48 -6.01 10.16
N GLN A 47 4.67 -6.87 9.61
CA GLN A 47 4.74 -7.27 8.21
C GLN A 47 3.78 -6.42 7.36
N TRP A 48 4.07 -6.27 6.08
CA TRP A 48 3.22 -5.49 5.17
C TRP A 48 1.75 -5.91 5.18
N TRP A 49 1.46 -7.20 5.23
CA TRP A 49 0.08 -7.68 5.24
C TRP A 49 -0.67 -7.29 6.53
N GLU A 50 0.02 -7.21 7.68
CA GLU A 50 -0.55 -6.76 8.95
C GLU A 50 -0.91 -5.28 8.85
N PHE A 51 0.07 -4.46 8.44
CA PHE A 51 -0.13 -3.03 8.24
C PHE A 51 -1.26 -2.75 7.25
N LYS A 52 -1.28 -3.46 6.09
CA LYS A 52 -2.32 -3.31 5.08
C LYS A 52 -3.72 -3.62 5.63
N THR A 53 -3.85 -4.63 6.50
CA THR A 53 -5.13 -4.96 7.14
C THR A 53 -5.58 -3.86 8.11
N LEU A 54 -4.67 -3.36 8.96
CA LEU A 54 -4.94 -2.21 9.85
C LEU A 54 -5.30 -0.96 9.03
N HIS A 55 -4.61 -0.73 7.92
CA HIS A 55 -4.87 0.39 7.02
C HIS A 55 -6.28 0.34 6.41
N MET A 56 -6.74 -0.85 5.99
CA MET A 56 -8.11 -0.98 5.47
C MET A 56 -9.17 -0.69 6.52
N LEU A 57 -8.99 -1.15 7.76
CA LEU A 57 -9.87 -0.79 8.87
C LEU A 57 -9.86 0.73 9.14
N ARG A 58 -8.69 1.35 9.13
CA ARG A 58 -8.54 2.79 9.34
C ARG A 58 -9.20 3.62 8.24
N ARG A 59 -9.06 3.18 6.98
CA ARG A 59 -9.65 3.82 5.79
C ARG A 59 -11.19 3.85 5.85
N GLY A 60 -11.82 2.87 6.49
CA GLY A 60 -13.27 2.82 6.68
C GLY A 60 -13.84 3.97 7.51
N GLY A 61 -12.98 4.80 8.13
CA GLY A 61 -13.43 5.89 9.00
C GLY A 61 -13.88 5.40 10.38
N THR A 62 -14.22 6.38 11.27
CA THR A 62 -14.71 6.07 12.60
C THR A 62 -16.06 5.33 12.50
N PRO A 63 -16.23 4.22 13.22
CA PRO A 63 -15.43 3.69 14.33
C PRO A 63 -14.34 2.67 13.96
N TYR A 64 -13.78 2.71 12.74
CA TYR A 64 -12.64 1.88 12.27
C TYR A 64 -12.94 0.38 12.33
N ARG A 65 -14.11 0.00 11.85
CA ARG A 65 -14.61 -1.37 11.84
C ARG A 65 -15.12 -1.77 10.45
N ALA A 66 -15.03 -3.06 10.16
CA ALA A 66 -15.59 -3.66 8.95
C ALA A 66 -15.94 -5.13 9.22
N THR A 67 -16.84 -5.68 8.42
CA THR A 67 -17.06 -7.12 8.44
C THR A 67 -15.88 -7.86 7.78
N PRO A 68 -15.59 -9.10 8.19
CA PRO A 68 -14.56 -9.91 7.52
C PRO A 68 -14.79 -10.05 6.01
N GLY A 69 -16.06 -10.12 5.56
CA GLY A 69 -16.41 -10.20 4.14
C GLY A 69 -16.00 -8.94 3.36
N GLU A 70 -16.27 -7.75 3.91
CA GLU A 70 -15.86 -6.47 3.31
C GLU A 70 -14.34 -6.35 3.24
N LEU A 71 -13.64 -6.70 4.34
CA LEU A 71 -12.18 -6.68 4.38
C LEU A 71 -11.55 -7.66 3.38
N ALA A 72 -12.10 -8.87 3.26
CA ALA A 72 -11.62 -9.86 2.30
C ALA A 72 -11.74 -9.34 0.87
N LYS A 73 -12.89 -8.75 0.53
CA LYS A 73 -13.12 -8.13 -0.78
C LYS A 73 -12.13 -6.98 -1.04
N GLN A 74 -11.94 -6.07 -0.08
CA GLN A 74 -11.03 -4.92 -0.22
C GLN A 74 -9.56 -5.35 -0.33
N LEU A 75 -9.19 -6.45 0.32
CA LEU A 75 -7.83 -6.99 0.29
C LEU A 75 -7.58 -7.96 -0.86
N GLY A 76 -8.61 -8.28 -1.65
CA GLY A 76 -8.51 -9.22 -2.77
C GLY A 76 -8.15 -10.64 -2.33
N MET A 77 -8.72 -11.12 -1.22
CA MET A 77 -8.35 -12.41 -0.63
C MET A 77 -9.57 -13.26 -0.25
N SER A 78 -9.34 -14.56 -0.01
CA SER A 78 -10.38 -15.44 0.48
C SER A 78 -10.75 -15.17 1.94
N ALA A 79 -11.99 -15.50 2.32
CA ALA A 79 -12.47 -15.36 3.70
C ALA A 79 -11.60 -16.19 4.69
N ALA A 80 -11.17 -17.39 4.30
CA ALA A 80 -10.31 -18.23 5.14
C ALA A 80 -8.93 -17.58 5.39
N ALA A 81 -8.31 -17.04 4.35
CA ALA A 81 -7.03 -16.35 4.47
C ALA A 81 -7.16 -15.08 5.36
N LEU A 82 -8.26 -14.34 5.24
CA LEU A 82 -8.51 -13.20 6.11
C LEU A 82 -8.73 -13.62 7.57
N THR A 83 -9.48 -14.70 7.82
CA THR A 83 -9.68 -15.21 9.19
C THR A 83 -8.34 -15.45 9.88
N ASN A 84 -7.41 -16.14 9.23
CA ASN A 84 -6.07 -16.38 9.77
C ASN A 84 -5.30 -15.06 10.06
N ARG A 85 -5.45 -14.06 9.20
CA ARG A 85 -4.85 -12.73 9.41
C ARG A 85 -5.46 -12.01 10.61
N LEU A 86 -6.78 -12.02 10.74
CA LEU A 86 -7.47 -11.41 11.87
C LEU A 86 -7.11 -12.12 13.19
N ASP A 87 -7.01 -13.46 13.19
CA ASP A 87 -6.57 -14.23 14.36
C ASP A 87 -5.15 -13.82 14.80
N ALA A 88 -4.24 -13.60 13.86
CA ALA A 88 -2.89 -13.15 14.17
C ALA A 88 -2.88 -11.73 14.75
N LEU A 89 -3.63 -10.80 14.18
CA LEU A 89 -3.74 -9.42 14.65
C LEU A 89 -4.44 -9.31 16.00
N GLU A 90 -5.45 -10.17 16.25
CA GLU A 90 -6.16 -10.23 17.52
C GLU A 90 -5.24 -10.76 18.64
N ARG A 91 -4.44 -11.82 18.39
CA ARG A 91 -3.41 -12.30 19.32
C ARG A 91 -2.38 -11.22 19.68
N ARG A 92 -2.10 -10.29 18.77
CA ARG A 92 -1.21 -9.14 18.99
C ARG A 92 -1.94 -7.97 19.68
N GLY A 93 -3.23 -8.06 19.89
CA GLY A 93 -4.04 -7.01 20.50
C GLY A 93 -4.28 -5.78 19.60
N TYR A 94 -4.06 -5.88 18.28
CA TYR A 94 -4.24 -4.77 17.36
C TYR A 94 -5.64 -4.68 16.78
N VAL A 95 -6.33 -5.80 16.73
CA VAL A 95 -7.72 -5.92 16.27
C VAL A 95 -8.52 -6.67 17.33
N GLU A 96 -9.78 -6.34 17.45
CA GLU A 96 -10.76 -7.10 18.21
C GLU A 96 -11.94 -7.49 17.32
N ARG A 97 -12.52 -8.66 17.58
CA ARG A 97 -13.76 -9.09 16.92
C ARG A 97 -14.91 -9.07 17.92
N SER A 98 -16.03 -8.51 17.52
CA SER A 98 -17.26 -8.45 18.31
C SER A 98 -18.48 -8.64 17.42
N ASN A 99 -19.61 -8.91 18.04
CA ASN A 99 -20.88 -8.85 17.32
C ASN A 99 -21.24 -7.40 17.02
N ASP A 100 -21.82 -7.15 15.85
CA ASP A 100 -22.31 -5.83 15.49
C ASP A 100 -23.42 -5.39 16.47
N ARG A 101 -23.48 -4.10 16.78
CA ARG A 101 -24.46 -3.55 17.74
C ARG A 101 -25.89 -3.58 17.21
N ASP A 102 -26.03 -3.41 15.90
CA ASP A 102 -27.32 -3.30 15.23
C ASP A 102 -27.81 -4.67 14.73
N ASP A 103 -26.88 -5.58 14.40
CA ASP A 103 -27.18 -6.94 13.98
C ASP A 103 -26.24 -7.94 14.66
N ARG A 104 -26.66 -8.50 15.79
CA ARG A 104 -25.87 -9.45 16.58
C ARG A 104 -25.45 -10.73 15.84
N ARG A 105 -26.00 -10.97 14.64
CA ARG A 105 -25.59 -12.11 13.79
C ARG A 105 -24.33 -11.81 12.99
N LYS A 106 -23.97 -10.52 12.87
CA LYS A 106 -22.79 -10.09 12.13
C LYS A 106 -21.61 -9.94 13.08
N VAL A 107 -20.49 -10.50 12.67
CA VAL A 107 -19.19 -10.26 13.33
C VAL A 107 -18.51 -9.09 12.61
N VAL A 108 -17.95 -8.18 13.39
CA VAL A 108 -17.15 -7.07 12.91
C VAL A 108 -15.75 -7.13 13.53
N ALA A 109 -14.75 -6.78 12.74
CA ALA A 109 -13.40 -6.54 13.20
C ALA A 109 -13.19 -5.02 13.39
N SER A 110 -12.60 -4.62 14.50
CA SER A 110 -12.35 -3.22 14.85
C SER A 110 -10.91 -3.00 15.23
N LEU A 111 -10.36 -1.81 14.94
CA LEU A 111 -9.05 -1.41 15.47
C LEU A 111 -9.16 -1.15 16.97
N THR A 112 -8.27 -1.77 17.73
CA THR A 112 -8.05 -1.41 19.13
C THR A 112 -7.27 -0.08 19.23
N PRO A 113 -7.20 0.54 20.42
CA PRO A 113 -6.31 1.70 20.62
C PRO A 113 -4.85 1.39 20.24
N ALA A 114 -4.34 0.20 20.62
CA ALA A 114 -2.99 -0.25 20.26
C ALA A 114 -2.82 -0.44 18.74
N GLY A 115 -3.84 -0.99 18.06
CA GLY A 115 -3.85 -1.13 16.62
C GLY A 115 -3.85 0.22 15.88
N ARG A 116 -4.52 1.23 16.43
CA ARG A 116 -4.48 2.60 15.90
C ARG A 116 -3.11 3.23 16.08
N GLU A 117 -2.55 3.14 17.28
CA GLU A 117 -1.25 3.71 17.59
C GLU A 117 -0.14 3.12 16.71
N ILE A 118 -0.07 1.80 16.57
CA ILE A 118 0.96 1.15 15.77
C ILE A 118 0.79 1.49 14.28
N TRP A 119 -0.44 1.61 13.79
CA TRP A 119 -0.72 2.04 12.43
C TRP A 119 -0.28 3.50 12.21
N GLU A 120 -0.61 4.43 13.14
CA GLU A 120 -0.24 5.85 13.03
C GLU A 120 1.28 6.05 13.03
N ARG A 121 2.01 5.31 13.85
CA ARG A 121 3.47 5.31 13.85
C ARG A 121 4.03 4.80 12.52
N GLY A 122 3.54 3.66 12.04
CA GLY A 122 3.99 3.07 10.79
C GLY A 122 3.73 3.96 9.58
N ILE A 123 2.52 4.54 9.47
CA ILE A 123 2.19 5.42 8.33
C ILE A 123 3.01 6.71 8.35
N GLY A 124 3.27 7.26 9.54
CA GLY A 124 4.08 8.48 9.67
C GLY A 124 5.50 8.30 9.14
N GLU A 125 6.15 7.17 9.45
CA GLU A 125 7.50 6.87 8.96
C GLU A 125 7.51 6.55 7.45
N ILE A 126 6.52 5.80 6.95
CA ILE A 126 6.38 5.53 5.51
C ILE A 126 6.24 6.85 4.74
N GLN A 127 5.34 7.74 5.19
CA GLN A 127 5.13 9.04 4.56
C GLN A 127 6.39 9.92 4.60
N ARG A 128 7.21 9.84 5.65
CA ARG A 128 8.47 10.58 5.72
C ARG A 128 9.43 10.16 4.62
N VAL A 129 9.60 8.84 4.38
CA VAL A 129 10.44 8.32 3.30
C VAL A 129 9.92 8.78 1.93
N GLU A 130 8.61 8.72 1.72
CA GLU A 130 7.97 9.19 0.49
C GLU A 130 8.19 10.69 0.27
N GLN A 131 8.05 11.49 1.32
CA GLN A 131 8.29 12.92 1.29
C GLN A 131 9.74 13.25 0.96
N ASP A 132 10.70 12.62 1.63
CA ASP A 132 12.13 12.85 1.41
C ASP A 132 12.52 12.54 -0.04
N LEU A 133 11.94 11.48 -0.61
CA LEU A 133 12.16 11.12 -2.00
C LEU A 133 11.66 12.20 -2.98
N ILE A 134 10.45 12.70 -2.75
CA ILE A 134 9.78 13.65 -3.66
C ILE A 134 10.24 15.09 -3.42
N HIS A 135 10.67 15.44 -2.21
CA HIS A 135 11.13 16.78 -1.87
C HIS A 135 12.44 17.19 -2.56
N ASN A 136 13.17 16.25 -3.15
CA ASN A 136 14.30 16.56 -4.03
C ASN A 136 13.89 17.30 -5.32
N LEU A 137 12.59 17.28 -5.67
CA LEU A 137 12.07 18.02 -6.81
C LEU A 137 11.57 19.42 -6.39
N PRO A 138 11.77 20.46 -7.23
CA PRO A 138 11.11 21.76 -7.03
C PRO A 138 9.57 21.60 -7.04
N PRO A 139 8.82 22.46 -6.34
CA PRO A 139 7.36 22.35 -6.22
C PRO A 139 6.62 22.24 -7.57
N ARG A 140 7.04 23.03 -8.57
CA ARG A 140 6.45 22.98 -9.92
C ARG A 140 6.61 21.61 -10.60
N ASP A 141 7.76 20.96 -10.38
CA ASP A 141 8.08 19.68 -11.01
C ASP A 141 7.33 18.54 -10.30
N ARG A 142 7.05 18.65 -9.00
CA ARG A 142 6.16 17.72 -8.27
C ARG A 142 4.74 17.75 -8.85
N ILE A 143 4.18 18.96 -9.07
CA ILE A 143 2.85 19.11 -9.67
C ILE A 143 2.82 18.50 -11.07
N ARG A 144 3.88 18.74 -11.86
CA ARG A 144 3.98 18.19 -13.22
C ARG A 144 4.11 16.67 -13.22
N LEU A 145 4.91 16.12 -12.32
CA LEU A 145 5.10 14.67 -12.16
C LEU A 145 3.77 13.99 -11.78
N ASP A 146 3.05 14.53 -10.79
CA ASP A 146 1.73 14.02 -10.39
C ASP A 146 0.76 14.00 -11.56
N ALA A 147 0.67 15.09 -12.34
CA ALA A 147 -0.20 15.16 -13.51
C ALA A 147 0.18 14.17 -14.60
N LEU A 148 1.47 13.94 -14.84
CA LEU A 148 1.96 12.97 -15.81
C LEU A 148 1.66 11.53 -15.37
N LEU A 149 1.90 11.20 -14.11
CA LEU A 149 1.60 9.88 -13.56
C LEU A 149 0.10 9.56 -13.63
N ARG A 150 -0.78 10.51 -13.29
CA ARG A 150 -2.23 10.34 -13.45
C ARG A 150 -2.62 10.01 -14.89
N ARG A 151 -2.02 10.67 -15.87
CA ARG A 151 -2.30 10.40 -17.30
C ARG A 151 -1.83 9.02 -17.73
N VAL A 152 -0.71 8.53 -17.20
CA VAL A 152 -0.21 7.18 -17.48
C VAL A 152 -1.09 6.13 -16.82
N MET A 153 -1.58 6.38 -15.61
CA MET A 153 -2.38 5.42 -14.83
C MET A 153 -3.85 5.35 -15.27
N GLY A 154 -4.42 6.45 -15.79
CA GLY A 154 -5.84 6.51 -16.15
C GLY A 154 -6.35 5.31 -16.94
N PRO A 155 -5.67 4.81 -17.98
CA PRO A 155 -6.10 3.62 -18.72
C PRO A 155 -5.99 2.31 -17.96
N THR A 156 -5.14 2.24 -16.90
CA THR A 156 -4.92 1.02 -16.13
C THR A 156 -5.91 0.85 -14.99
N GLU A 157 -6.46 1.94 -14.46
CA GLU A 157 -7.49 1.92 -13.40
C GLU A 157 -8.84 1.45 -13.94
N GLU A 158 -9.19 1.82 -15.18
CA GLU A 158 -10.42 1.38 -15.84
C GLU A 158 -10.43 -0.13 -16.19
N SER A 159 -9.26 -0.76 -16.30
CA SER A 159 -9.11 -2.19 -16.65
C SER A 159 -9.12 -3.12 -15.42
N SER A 160 -9.17 -2.59 -14.20
CA SER A 160 -9.07 -3.35 -12.95
C SER A 160 -10.38 -3.36 -12.14
N GLY A 161 -11.48 -2.92 -12.72
CA GLY A 161 -12.82 -2.85 -12.12
C GLY A 161 -13.72 -4.07 -12.37
#